data_4af2970eb96dd4ce89b31c98d2ddd086
#
_entry.id   4af2970eb96dd4ce89b31c98d2ddd086
#
_cell.length_a   1.000
_cell.length_b   1.000
_cell.length_c   1.000
_cell.angle_alpha   90.00
_cell.angle_beta   90.00
_cell.angle_gamma   90.00
#
_symmetry.space_group_name_H-M   'P 1'
#
loop_
_entity.id
_entity.type
_entity.pdbx_description
1 polymer ?
#
loop_
_entity_poly.entity_id
_entity_poly.type
_entity_poly.pdbx_seq_one_letter_code
_entity_poly.pdbx_strand_id
1 'polypeptide(L)'
;MVGRVEKYLLEKIREEGTIHMTLVDPEKVTPESASRIARDSESCNTAAIMVGGSTSDSPSHLDDVTKALKDSVEIPIILFPNNITGITRYADAIWFMSLLNSTDPYFLVGAQILGAPIIKKFGLEPIPLGYITVGEGGTVSVVGKAAPIPYSKPELAVAHALAAQYFGMRFVYLEAGSGVGNPVPADMVRAVKAVTDVPLIVGGGIRTGEQVKRVMKAGASIIVTGNVLEENKGKSKITEIVNNMKIQK
;
A
#
# COMPACT_ATOMS: atom_id res chain seq x y z
N MET A 1 13.70 -9.23 12.59
CA MET A 1 13.88 -10.33 11.62
C MET A 1 12.90 -10.11 10.48
N VAL A 2 13.29 -10.41 9.25
CA VAL A 2 12.41 -10.43 8.06
C VAL A 2 11.48 -11.63 8.21
N GLY A 3 10.17 -11.41 8.15
CA GLY A 3 9.18 -12.47 8.27
C GLY A 3 8.91 -13.17 6.93
N ARG A 4 7.90 -14.06 6.93
CA ARG A 4 7.56 -14.88 5.75
C ARG A 4 6.97 -14.05 4.61
N VAL A 5 6.05 -13.12 4.94
CA VAL A 5 5.36 -12.29 3.94
C VAL A 5 6.33 -11.30 3.33
N GLU A 6 7.12 -10.62 4.16
CA GLU A 6 8.15 -9.69 3.68
C GLU A 6 9.16 -10.39 2.77
N LYS A 7 9.64 -11.58 3.17
CA LYS A 7 10.55 -12.39 2.34
C LYS A 7 9.94 -12.72 0.99
N TYR A 8 8.69 -13.16 0.97
CA TYR A 8 7.93 -13.41 -0.26
C TYR A 8 7.87 -12.18 -1.17
N LEU A 9 7.54 -10.99 -0.61
CA LEU A 9 7.49 -9.75 -1.39
C LEU A 9 8.85 -9.39 -2.00
N LEU A 10 9.92 -9.50 -1.20
CA LEU A 10 11.28 -9.20 -1.67
C LEU A 10 11.75 -10.18 -2.76
N GLU A 11 11.40 -11.47 -2.65
CA GLU A 11 11.67 -12.46 -3.68
C GLU A 11 10.92 -12.14 -4.97
N LYS A 12 9.63 -11.83 -4.89
CA LYS A 12 8.82 -11.41 -6.03
C LYS A 12 9.37 -10.15 -6.72
N ILE A 13 9.76 -9.14 -5.95
CA ILE A 13 10.38 -7.91 -6.50
C ILE A 13 11.67 -8.25 -7.24
N ARG A 14 12.52 -9.14 -6.69
CA ARG A 14 13.76 -9.56 -7.32
C ARG A 14 13.53 -10.31 -8.64
N GLU A 15 12.48 -11.14 -8.70
CA GLU A 15 12.16 -11.95 -9.89
C GLU A 15 11.47 -11.14 -10.99
N GLU A 16 10.54 -10.25 -10.61
CA GLU A 16 9.65 -9.55 -11.54
C GLU A 16 10.04 -8.06 -11.76
N GLY A 17 10.90 -7.51 -10.89
CA GLY A 17 11.32 -6.11 -10.90
C GLY A 17 10.30 -5.20 -10.22
N THR A 18 9.08 -5.18 -10.70
CA THR A 18 7.96 -4.43 -10.11
C THR A 18 6.76 -5.35 -9.95
N ILE A 19 6.13 -5.35 -8.77
CA ILE A 19 4.93 -6.15 -8.47
C ILE A 19 3.72 -5.28 -8.23
N HIS A 20 2.53 -5.86 -8.40
CA HIS A 20 1.25 -5.21 -8.15
C HIS A 20 0.65 -5.65 -6.83
N MET A 21 0.03 -4.71 -6.11
CA MET A 21 -0.85 -4.98 -4.97
C MET A 21 -2.22 -4.34 -5.19
N THR A 22 -3.26 -5.08 -4.83
CA THR A 22 -4.64 -4.58 -4.81
C THR A 22 -4.96 -4.05 -3.43
N LEU A 23 -5.44 -2.80 -3.32
CA LEU A 23 -5.98 -2.26 -2.07
C LEU A 23 -7.50 -2.41 -2.08
N VAL A 24 -8.03 -3.07 -1.06
CA VAL A 24 -9.47 -3.23 -0.80
C VAL A 24 -9.85 -2.38 0.40
N ASP A 25 -10.79 -1.46 0.19
CA ASP A 25 -11.39 -0.67 1.25
C ASP A 25 -12.57 -1.45 1.83
N PRO A 26 -12.51 -1.92 3.08
CA PRO A 26 -13.58 -2.73 3.66
C PRO A 26 -14.92 -2.01 3.73
N GLU A 27 -14.95 -0.68 3.88
CA GLU A 27 -16.20 0.09 3.90
C GLU A 27 -16.98 0.06 2.57
N LYS A 28 -16.31 -0.31 1.47
CA LYS A 28 -16.88 -0.27 0.12
C LYS A 28 -17.24 -1.65 -0.43
N VAL A 29 -17.01 -2.70 0.35
CA VAL A 29 -17.22 -4.08 -0.11
C VAL A 29 -18.03 -4.89 0.89
N THR A 30 -18.79 -5.87 0.40
CA THR A 30 -19.33 -6.96 1.24
C THR A 30 -18.34 -8.13 1.24
N PRO A 31 -18.43 -9.08 2.19
CA PRO A 31 -17.59 -10.28 2.19
C PRO A 31 -17.63 -11.04 0.86
N GLU A 32 -18.80 -11.14 0.21
CA GLU A 32 -18.97 -11.82 -1.08
C GLU A 32 -18.26 -11.08 -2.21
N SER A 33 -18.36 -9.75 -2.26
CA SER A 33 -17.68 -8.95 -3.27
C SER A 33 -16.17 -8.93 -3.03
N ALA A 34 -15.73 -8.91 -1.77
CA ALA A 34 -14.32 -9.02 -1.40
C ALA A 34 -13.72 -10.35 -1.88
N SER A 35 -14.40 -11.48 -1.64
CA SER A 35 -14.00 -12.80 -2.15
C SER A 35 -13.83 -12.82 -3.67
N ARG A 36 -14.72 -12.16 -4.41
CA ARG A 36 -14.62 -12.06 -5.86
C ARG A 36 -13.41 -11.22 -6.28
N ILE A 37 -13.24 -10.03 -5.67
CA ILE A 37 -12.08 -9.17 -5.91
C ILE A 37 -10.77 -9.90 -5.64
N ALA A 38 -10.70 -10.69 -4.56
CA ALA A 38 -9.52 -11.48 -4.23
C ALA A 38 -9.16 -12.46 -5.34
N ARG A 39 -10.11 -13.31 -5.76
CA ARG A 39 -9.88 -14.28 -6.85
C ARG A 39 -9.53 -13.59 -8.17
N ASP A 40 -10.17 -12.49 -8.50
CA ASP A 40 -9.86 -11.73 -9.71
C ASP A 40 -8.45 -11.15 -9.66
N SER A 41 -8.03 -10.60 -8.50
CA SER A 41 -6.69 -10.06 -8.29
C SER A 41 -5.61 -11.14 -8.44
N GLU A 42 -5.77 -12.27 -7.75
CA GLU A 42 -4.84 -13.39 -7.85
C GLU A 42 -4.75 -13.96 -9.27
N SER A 43 -5.91 -14.15 -9.95
CA SER A 43 -5.96 -14.61 -11.35
C SER A 43 -5.26 -13.65 -12.33
N CYS A 44 -5.10 -12.38 -11.96
CA CYS A 44 -4.41 -11.36 -12.72
C CYS A 44 -2.93 -11.18 -12.32
N ASN A 45 -2.38 -12.06 -11.48
CA ASN A 45 -0.98 -12.01 -11.04
C ASN A 45 -0.67 -10.84 -10.08
N THR A 46 -1.65 -10.42 -9.26
CA THR A 46 -1.40 -9.54 -8.13
C THR A 46 -0.60 -10.29 -7.06
N ALA A 47 0.43 -9.67 -6.51
CA ALA A 47 1.34 -10.33 -5.55
C ALA A 47 0.77 -10.40 -4.13
N ALA A 48 -0.05 -9.41 -3.72
CA ALA A 48 -0.70 -9.39 -2.41
C ALA A 48 -1.94 -8.51 -2.43
N ILE A 49 -2.83 -8.70 -1.46
CA ILE A 49 -3.98 -7.83 -1.23
C ILE A 49 -3.74 -7.01 0.04
N MET A 50 -3.88 -5.71 -0.07
CA MET A 50 -3.89 -4.79 1.06
C MET A 50 -5.33 -4.54 1.50
N VAL A 51 -5.56 -4.50 2.80
CA VAL A 51 -6.89 -4.22 3.39
C VAL A 51 -6.80 -2.98 4.25
N GLY A 52 -7.54 -1.94 3.87
CA GLY A 52 -7.56 -0.68 4.62
C GLY A 52 -8.27 0.43 3.87
N GLY A 53 -8.75 1.40 4.62
CA GLY A 53 -9.41 2.61 4.14
C GLY A 53 -9.02 3.80 5.00
N SER A 54 -9.34 5.01 4.54
CA SER A 54 -9.01 6.25 5.26
C SER A 54 -9.98 6.55 6.41
N THR A 55 -11.13 5.90 6.47
CA THR A 55 -12.19 6.04 7.46
C THR A 55 -12.29 4.80 8.35
N SER A 56 -12.98 4.92 9.49
CA SER A 56 -13.04 3.85 10.48
C SER A 56 -14.19 2.91 10.20
N ASP A 57 -13.91 1.64 10.05
CA ASP A 57 -14.91 0.58 9.92
C ASP A 57 -15.41 0.05 11.27
N SER A 58 -16.53 -0.65 11.21
CA SER A 58 -16.90 -1.58 12.27
C SER A 58 -15.87 -2.71 12.34
N PRO A 59 -15.28 -2.98 13.52
CA PRO A 59 -14.30 -4.06 13.67
C PRO A 59 -14.82 -5.44 13.22
N SER A 60 -16.11 -5.73 13.45
CA SER A 60 -16.73 -6.99 13.01
C SER A 60 -16.80 -7.07 11.48
N HIS A 61 -17.12 -5.98 10.80
CA HIS A 61 -17.17 -5.95 9.34
C HIS A 61 -15.75 -6.11 8.72
N LEU A 62 -14.75 -5.47 9.31
CA LEU A 62 -13.35 -5.66 8.94
C LEU A 62 -12.93 -7.14 9.07
N ASP A 63 -13.32 -7.79 10.17
CA ASP A 63 -13.05 -9.21 10.40
C ASP A 63 -13.69 -10.07 9.31
N ASP A 64 -14.98 -9.86 9.00
CA ASP A 64 -15.71 -10.63 7.99
C ASP A 64 -15.13 -10.45 6.59
N VAL A 65 -14.83 -9.22 6.20
CA VAL A 65 -14.20 -8.90 4.89
C VAL A 65 -12.80 -9.51 4.80
N THR A 66 -11.97 -9.31 5.83
CA THR A 66 -10.59 -9.83 5.79
C THR A 66 -10.56 -11.34 5.76
N LYS A 67 -11.44 -12.00 6.52
CA LYS A 67 -11.58 -13.45 6.49
C LYS A 67 -12.03 -13.94 5.11
N ALA A 68 -13.03 -13.29 4.51
CA ALA A 68 -13.52 -13.65 3.19
C ALA A 68 -12.43 -13.51 2.10
N LEU A 69 -11.59 -12.47 2.18
CA LEU A 69 -10.41 -12.33 1.33
C LEU A 69 -9.45 -13.51 1.54
N LYS A 70 -9.08 -13.77 2.80
CA LYS A 70 -8.11 -14.81 3.16
C LYS A 70 -8.53 -16.20 2.75
N ASP A 71 -9.81 -16.53 2.90
CA ASP A 71 -10.37 -17.84 2.54
C ASP A 71 -10.48 -18.06 1.01
N SER A 72 -10.26 -17.00 0.22
CA SER A 72 -10.47 -17.00 -1.23
C SER A 72 -9.21 -17.09 -2.08
N VAL A 73 -8.02 -16.86 -1.50
CA VAL A 73 -6.73 -16.79 -2.22
C VAL A 73 -5.56 -17.30 -1.39
N GLU A 74 -4.48 -17.68 -2.08
CA GLU A 74 -3.22 -18.10 -1.45
C GLU A 74 -2.22 -16.93 -1.26
N ILE A 75 -2.38 -15.85 -2.04
CA ILE A 75 -1.51 -14.66 -1.91
C ILE A 75 -1.71 -13.98 -0.56
N PRO A 76 -0.68 -13.31 -0.01
CA PRO A 76 -0.76 -12.68 1.30
C PRO A 76 -1.82 -11.59 1.39
N ILE A 77 -2.52 -11.55 2.53
CA ILE A 77 -3.39 -10.45 2.94
C ILE A 77 -2.62 -9.58 3.94
N ILE A 78 -2.45 -8.30 3.63
CA ILE A 78 -1.65 -7.36 4.41
C ILE A 78 -2.53 -6.20 4.87
N LEU A 79 -2.65 -5.98 6.18
CA LEU A 79 -3.40 -4.85 6.70
C LEU A 79 -2.70 -3.51 6.38
N PHE A 80 -3.50 -2.52 6.01
CA PHE A 80 -3.09 -1.14 5.80
C PHE A 80 -3.98 -0.20 6.62
N PRO A 81 -3.85 -0.24 7.97
CA PRO A 81 -4.81 0.36 8.88
C PRO A 81 -4.68 1.89 8.94
N ASN A 82 -5.81 2.58 9.09
CA ASN A 82 -5.83 4.02 9.40
C ASN A 82 -5.54 4.30 10.89
N ASN A 83 -5.89 3.34 11.77
CA ASN A 83 -5.68 3.42 13.22
C ASN A 83 -5.72 2.01 13.86
N ILE A 84 -5.74 1.93 15.19
CA ILE A 84 -5.74 0.66 15.93
C ILE A 84 -7.00 -0.19 15.73
N THR A 85 -8.14 0.40 15.34
CA THR A 85 -9.37 -0.36 15.05
C THR A 85 -9.30 -1.10 13.72
N GLY A 86 -8.36 -0.75 12.86
CA GLY A 86 -8.06 -1.43 11.59
C GLY A 86 -7.20 -2.69 11.73
N ILE A 87 -7.06 -3.27 12.93
CA ILE A 87 -6.24 -4.46 13.18
C ILE A 87 -7.12 -5.68 13.41
N THR A 88 -7.07 -6.65 12.51
CA THR A 88 -7.77 -7.95 12.61
C THR A 88 -6.79 -9.11 12.60
N ARG A 89 -7.18 -10.24 13.21
CA ARG A 89 -6.36 -11.48 13.27
C ARG A 89 -6.35 -12.31 11.98
N TYR A 90 -7.21 -11.98 11.03
CA TYR A 90 -7.44 -12.80 9.84
C TYR A 90 -6.48 -12.48 8.68
N ALA A 91 -5.59 -11.52 8.83
CA ALA A 91 -4.53 -11.22 7.86
C ALA A 91 -3.23 -11.99 8.15
N ASP A 92 -2.31 -11.97 7.18
CA ASP A 92 -0.97 -12.57 7.31
C ASP A 92 0.05 -11.58 7.90
N ALA A 93 -0.06 -10.32 7.52
CA ALA A 93 0.87 -9.27 7.92
C ALA A 93 0.15 -7.92 8.07
N ILE A 94 0.89 -6.96 8.57
CA ILE A 94 0.47 -5.57 8.69
C ILE A 94 1.60 -4.63 8.28
N TRP A 95 1.30 -3.65 7.46
CA TRP A 95 2.18 -2.52 7.28
C TRP A 95 2.29 -1.75 8.60
N PHE A 96 3.37 -1.99 9.33
CA PHE A 96 3.68 -1.28 10.57
C PHE A 96 4.25 0.09 10.21
N MET A 97 3.35 0.96 9.78
CA MET A 97 3.70 2.22 9.12
C MET A 97 3.76 3.39 10.08
N SER A 98 4.66 4.34 9.80
CA SER A 98 4.68 5.68 10.35
C SER A 98 4.40 6.69 9.24
N LEU A 99 3.41 7.59 9.45
CA LEU A 99 3.11 8.68 8.51
C LEU A 99 4.10 9.82 8.74
N LEU A 100 5.23 9.77 8.04
CA LEU A 100 6.43 10.55 8.34
C LEU A 100 6.27 12.06 8.17
N ASN A 101 5.30 12.51 7.39
CA ASN A 101 4.97 13.93 7.24
C ASN A 101 3.69 14.33 7.97
N SER A 102 3.25 13.54 8.96
CA SER A 102 2.19 13.95 9.89
C SER A 102 2.72 14.99 10.89
N THR A 103 1.84 15.92 11.26
CA THR A 103 2.08 16.90 12.34
C THR A 103 1.55 16.41 13.69
N ASP A 104 0.93 15.22 13.74
CA ASP A 104 0.39 14.62 14.95
C ASP A 104 1.24 13.41 15.37
N PRO A 105 1.85 13.42 16.57
CA PRO A 105 2.64 12.31 17.09
C PRO A 105 1.89 10.97 17.12
N TYR A 106 0.55 11.00 17.15
CA TYR A 106 -0.26 9.78 17.11
C TYR A 106 0.02 8.96 15.84
N PHE A 107 0.09 9.61 14.68
CA PHE A 107 0.35 8.93 13.40
C PHE A 107 1.83 8.65 13.14
N LEU A 108 2.72 9.29 13.90
CA LEU A 108 4.17 9.02 13.83
C LEU A 108 4.55 7.79 14.63
N VAL A 109 4.07 7.67 15.88
CA VAL A 109 4.46 6.58 16.79
C VAL A 109 3.35 6.15 17.76
N GLY A 110 2.36 7.00 18.04
CA GLY A 110 1.33 6.72 19.05
C GLY A 110 0.46 5.50 18.71
N ALA A 111 -0.07 5.44 17.47
CA ALA A 111 -0.86 4.30 17.00
C ALA A 111 -0.03 3.01 17.01
N GLN A 112 1.25 3.09 16.65
CA GLN A 112 2.17 1.95 16.63
C GLN A 112 2.41 1.39 18.04
N ILE A 113 2.59 2.27 19.05
CA ILE A 113 2.74 1.86 20.45
C ILE A 113 1.49 1.12 20.93
N LEU A 114 0.29 1.65 20.62
CA LEU A 114 -0.98 1.03 21.01
C LEU A 114 -1.27 -0.27 20.23
N GLY A 115 -0.92 -0.33 18.95
CA GLY A 115 -1.14 -1.49 18.08
C GLY A 115 -0.19 -2.65 18.31
N ALA A 116 1.07 -2.39 18.70
CA ALA A 116 2.11 -3.42 18.80
C ALA A 116 1.74 -4.63 19.70
N PRO A 117 1.15 -4.46 20.90
CA PRO A 117 0.71 -5.59 21.72
C PRO A 117 -0.40 -6.42 21.04
N ILE A 118 -1.30 -5.77 20.31
CA ILE A 118 -2.41 -6.42 19.58
C ILE A 118 -1.85 -7.26 18.43
N ILE A 119 -0.95 -6.68 17.63
CA ILE A 119 -0.25 -7.33 16.53
C ILE A 119 0.47 -8.59 17.01
N LYS A 120 1.22 -8.48 18.13
CA LYS A 120 1.90 -9.63 18.76
C LYS A 120 0.93 -10.69 19.22
N LYS A 121 -0.19 -10.30 19.85
CA LYS A 121 -1.23 -11.23 20.32
C LYS A 121 -1.89 -11.99 19.18
N PHE A 122 -2.11 -11.33 18.04
CA PHE A 122 -2.73 -11.94 16.86
C PHE A 122 -1.74 -12.74 15.99
N GLY A 123 -0.44 -12.64 16.26
CA GLY A 123 0.60 -13.32 15.48
C GLY A 123 0.80 -12.75 14.08
N LEU A 124 0.38 -11.50 13.84
CA LEU A 124 0.58 -10.83 12.57
C LEU A 124 2.07 -10.51 12.36
N GLU A 125 2.53 -10.61 11.12
CA GLU A 125 3.86 -10.18 10.74
C GLU A 125 3.92 -8.65 10.59
N PRO A 126 4.65 -7.88 11.45
CA PRO A 126 4.80 -6.45 11.27
C PRO A 126 5.89 -6.14 10.23
N ILE A 127 5.53 -5.42 9.18
CA ILE A 127 6.45 -4.96 8.13
C ILE A 127 6.65 -3.44 8.28
N PRO A 128 7.81 -2.96 8.74
CA PRO A 128 8.08 -1.54 8.93
C PRO A 128 8.04 -0.75 7.62
N LEU A 129 7.22 0.32 7.62
CA LEU A 129 6.94 1.13 6.45
C LEU A 129 7.02 2.63 6.75
N GLY A 130 7.83 3.36 5.99
CA GLY A 130 7.77 4.82 5.95
C GLY A 130 6.68 5.28 4.97
N TYR A 131 5.61 5.87 5.49
CA TYR A 131 4.47 6.32 4.69
C TYR A 131 4.55 7.84 4.52
N ILE A 132 4.49 8.31 3.29
CA ILE A 132 4.71 9.71 2.92
C ILE A 132 3.62 10.15 1.95
N THR A 133 2.79 11.13 2.31
CA THR A 133 1.81 11.71 1.41
C THR A 133 2.42 12.82 0.56
N VAL A 134 2.02 12.87 -0.70
CA VAL A 134 2.53 13.83 -1.69
C VAL A 134 1.39 14.46 -2.51
N GLY A 135 1.62 15.59 -3.11
CA GLY A 135 0.65 16.30 -3.95
C GLY A 135 -0.57 16.76 -3.16
N GLU A 136 -1.75 16.31 -3.56
CA GLU A 136 -3.01 16.62 -2.87
C GLU A 136 -3.18 15.81 -1.59
N GLY A 137 -2.51 14.63 -1.49
CA GLY A 137 -2.52 13.76 -0.32
C GLY A 137 -3.85 13.06 -0.03
N GLY A 138 -4.95 13.49 -0.64
CA GLY A 138 -6.29 12.89 -0.46
C GLY A 138 -6.78 12.86 1.00
N THR A 139 -7.76 12.00 1.26
CA THR A 139 -8.39 11.83 2.58
C THR A 139 -7.38 11.44 3.67
N VAL A 140 -6.36 10.66 3.31
CA VAL A 140 -5.34 10.22 4.28
C VAL A 140 -4.56 11.39 4.88
N SER A 141 -4.30 12.45 4.11
CA SER A 141 -3.62 13.64 4.64
C SER A 141 -4.48 14.41 5.64
N VAL A 142 -5.79 14.49 5.38
CA VAL A 142 -6.72 15.16 6.30
C VAL A 142 -6.83 14.38 7.60
N VAL A 143 -7.14 13.09 7.53
CA VAL A 143 -7.28 12.20 8.69
C VAL A 143 -5.97 12.08 9.46
N GLY A 144 -4.88 11.86 8.76
CA GLY A 144 -3.54 11.69 9.32
C GLY A 144 -2.85 12.99 9.71
N LYS A 145 -3.51 14.16 9.54
CA LYS A 145 -2.92 15.49 9.80
C LYS A 145 -1.54 15.65 9.15
N ALA A 146 -1.40 15.15 7.95
CA ALA A 146 -0.16 15.24 7.21
C ALA A 146 -0.03 16.58 6.48
N ALA A 147 1.21 17.00 6.27
CA ALA A 147 1.58 18.07 5.35
C ALA A 147 2.09 17.44 4.04
N PRO A 148 1.24 17.26 3.00
CA PRO A 148 1.65 16.59 1.77
C PRO A 148 2.81 17.33 1.09
N ILE A 149 3.80 16.58 0.62
CA ILE A 149 4.94 17.16 -0.09
C ILE A 149 4.50 17.59 -1.49
N PRO A 150 4.67 18.86 -1.87
CA PRO A 150 4.31 19.31 -3.21
C PRO A 150 5.04 18.54 -4.30
N TYR A 151 4.37 18.23 -5.41
CA TYR A 151 4.97 17.52 -6.54
C TYR A 151 6.21 18.21 -7.11
N SER A 152 6.30 19.53 -6.97
CA SER A 152 7.44 20.34 -7.40
C SER A 152 8.65 20.29 -6.46
N LYS A 153 8.57 19.51 -5.37
CA LYS A 153 9.59 19.42 -4.32
C LYS A 153 10.07 17.98 -4.06
N PRO A 154 10.59 17.28 -5.08
CA PRO A 154 11.06 15.90 -4.92
C PRO A 154 12.17 15.76 -3.87
N GLU A 155 12.98 16.79 -3.64
CA GLU A 155 14.03 16.81 -2.63
C GLU A 155 13.51 16.62 -1.20
N LEU A 156 12.28 17.06 -0.92
CA LEU A 156 11.65 16.81 0.38
C LEU A 156 11.22 15.35 0.53
N ALA A 157 10.70 14.73 -0.54
CA ALA A 157 10.37 13.31 -0.53
C ALA A 157 11.62 12.44 -0.36
N VAL A 158 12.73 12.82 -0.99
CA VAL A 158 14.06 12.20 -0.81
C VAL A 158 14.49 12.25 0.65
N ALA A 159 14.42 13.42 1.30
CA ALA A 159 14.81 13.57 2.69
C ALA A 159 13.98 12.67 3.63
N HIS A 160 12.65 12.60 3.44
CA HIS A 160 11.78 11.73 4.23
C HIS A 160 12.07 10.24 3.99
N ALA A 161 12.33 9.85 2.75
CA ALA A 161 12.63 8.47 2.42
C ALA A 161 13.98 7.99 2.98
N LEU A 162 15.00 8.84 2.97
CA LEU A 162 16.27 8.58 3.65
C LEU A 162 16.09 8.47 5.16
N ALA A 163 15.29 9.36 5.77
CA ALA A 163 14.98 9.27 7.20
C ALA A 163 14.28 7.94 7.53
N ALA A 164 13.30 7.51 6.71
CA ALA A 164 12.66 6.20 6.85
C ALA A 164 13.70 5.07 6.86
N GLN A 165 14.59 5.04 5.88
CA GLN A 165 15.65 4.03 5.78
C GLN A 165 16.59 4.07 7.01
N TYR A 166 16.98 5.24 7.47
CA TYR A 166 17.86 5.38 8.64
C TYR A 166 17.18 5.01 9.97
N PHE A 167 15.86 5.15 10.06
CA PHE A 167 15.06 4.58 11.16
C PHE A 167 14.90 3.06 11.09
N GLY A 168 15.44 2.41 10.05
CA GLY A 168 15.34 0.95 9.88
C GLY A 168 14.00 0.49 9.27
N MET A 169 13.23 1.39 8.66
CA MET A 169 12.06 1.01 7.88
C MET A 169 12.51 0.30 6.61
N ARG A 170 11.82 -0.80 6.26
CA ARG A 170 12.25 -1.70 5.20
C ARG A 170 11.52 -1.48 3.88
N PHE A 171 10.52 -0.61 3.88
CA PHE A 171 9.81 -0.13 2.69
C PHE A 171 9.51 1.37 2.86
N VAL A 172 9.39 2.06 1.74
CA VAL A 172 8.91 3.44 1.68
C VAL A 172 7.71 3.50 0.74
N TYR A 173 6.67 4.23 1.13
CA TYR A 173 5.47 4.41 0.33
C TYR A 173 5.25 5.89 0.00
N LEU A 174 5.21 6.24 -1.27
CA LEU A 174 4.76 7.54 -1.75
C LEU A 174 3.28 7.46 -2.15
N GLU A 175 2.43 8.20 -1.45
CA GLU A 175 0.98 8.20 -1.62
C GLU A 175 0.49 9.53 -2.17
N ALA A 176 -0.11 9.50 -3.35
CA ALA A 176 -0.76 10.69 -3.92
C ALA A 176 -2.14 10.98 -3.32
N GLY A 177 -2.78 9.96 -2.75
CA GLY A 177 -4.13 10.00 -2.20
C GLY A 177 -5.14 9.18 -3.01
N SER A 178 -6.10 8.58 -2.30
CA SER A 178 -7.21 7.86 -2.94
C SER A 178 -8.11 8.84 -3.68
N GLY A 179 -8.47 8.50 -4.92
CA GLY A 179 -9.40 9.29 -5.74
C GLY A 179 -8.79 10.54 -6.43
N VAL A 180 -7.53 10.88 -6.16
CA VAL A 180 -6.87 12.03 -6.82
C VAL A 180 -6.72 11.82 -8.34
N GLY A 181 -6.64 12.94 -9.08
CA GLY A 181 -6.54 12.94 -10.54
C GLY A 181 -5.17 12.51 -11.07
N ASN A 182 -4.11 12.82 -10.33
CA ASN A 182 -2.72 12.64 -10.78
C ASN A 182 -1.95 11.71 -9.85
N PRO A 183 -1.24 10.70 -10.39
CA PRO A 183 -0.34 9.87 -9.59
C PRO A 183 0.92 10.64 -9.16
N VAL A 184 1.71 10.02 -8.29
CA VAL A 184 3.05 10.51 -7.94
C VAL A 184 3.87 10.73 -9.22
N PRO A 185 4.50 11.92 -9.41
CA PRO A 185 5.31 12.20 -10.58
C PRO A 185 6.50 11.24 -10.73
N ALA A 186 6.76 10.77 -11.93
CA ALA A 186 7.87 9.87 -12.23
C ALA A 186 9.24 10.43 -11.78
N ASP A 187 9.42 11.75 -11.87
CA ASP A 187 10.67 12.38 -11.44
C ASP A 187 10.86 12.32 -9.92
N MET A 188 9.79 12.44 -9.12
CA MET A 188 9.84 12.25 -7.67
C MET A 188 10.15 10.80 -7.32
N VAL A 189 9.51 9.83 -8.00
CA VAL A 189 9.80 8.40 -7.83
C VAL A 189 11.27 8.10 -8.14
N ARG A 190 11.78 8.62 -9.25
CA ARG A 190 13.18 8.45 -9.66
C ARG A 190 14.15 9.06 -8.66
N ALA A 191 13.87 10.28 -8.18
CA ALA A 191 14.70 10.96 -7.21
C ALA A 191 14.81 10.19 -5.89
N VAL A 192 13.71 9.67 -5.37
CA VAL A 192 13.69 8.84 -4.15
C VAL A 192 14.42 7.52 -4.39
N LYS A 193 14.15 6.82 -5.51
CA LYS A 193 14.78 5.54 -5.82
C LYS A 193 16.28 5.63 -6.02
N ALA A 194 16.78 6.77 -6.51
CA ALA A 194 18.21 6.99 -6.73
C ALA A 194 19.05 7.02 -5.44
N VAL A 195 18.41 7.24 -4.27
CA VAL A 195 19.12 7.43 -2.99
C VAL A 195 18.73 6.40 -1.92
N THR A 196 17.69 5.60 -2.15
CA THR A 196 17.23 4.59 -1.18
C THR A 196 17.46 3.18 -1.69
N ASP A 197 17.90 2.29 -0.80
CA ASP A 197 18.11 0.87 -1.09
C ASP A 197 16.84 0.04 -0.84
N VAL A 198 15.91 0.56 -0.04
CA VAL A 198 14.66 -0.13 0.29
C VAL A 198 13.67 -0.11 -0.88
N PRO A 199 12.79 -1.13 -1.00
CA PRO A 199 11.73 -1.12 -1.99
C PRO A 199 10.82 0.09 -1.85
N LEU A 200 10.51 0.70 -3.01
CA LEU A 200 9.63 1.86 -3.11
C LEU A 200 8.24 1.45 -3.57
N ILE A 201 7.24 1.73 -2.75
CA ILE A 201 5.82 1.55 -3.05
C ILE A 201 5.25 2.87 -3.58
N VAL A 202 4.43 2.81 -4.60
CA VAL A 202 3.74 3.98 -5.17
C VAL A 202 2.26 3.68 -5.32
N GLY A 203 1.42 4.56 -4.77
CA GLY A 203 -0.03 4.46 -4.86
C GLY A 203 -0.73 5.81 -5.00
N GLY A 204 -2.03 5.76 -5.23
CA GLY A 204 -2.87 6.92 -5.47
C GLY A 204 -2.83 7.42 -6.91
N GLY A 205 -4.00 7.69 -7.49
CA GLY A 205 -4.15 8.31 -8.82
C GLY A 205 -3.76 7.44 -10.02
N ILE A 206 -3.31 6.21 -9.85
CA ILE A 206 -2.91 5.30 -10.94
C ILE A 206 -4.14 4.60 -11.51
N ARG A 207 -4.46 4.87 -12.78
CA ARG A 207 -5.67 4.38 -13.45
C ARG A 207 -5.45 3.76 -14.82
N THR A 208 -4.29 3.97 -15.44
CA THR A 208 -4.00 3.52 -16.80
C THR A 208 -2.69 2.77 -16.89
N GLY A 209 -2.58 1.83 -17.86
CA GLY A 209 -1.34 1.12 -18.12
C GLY A 209 -0.16 2.03 -18.47
N GLU A 210 -0.41 3.20 -19.06
CA GLU A 210 0.65 4.17 -19.34
C GLU A 210 1.20 4.81 -18.07
N GLN A 211 0.33 5.17 -17.12
CA GLN A 211 0.75 5.68 -15.80
C GLN A 211 1.58 4.62 -15.05
N VAL A 212 1.13 3.36 -15.08
CA VAL A 212 1.88 2.21 -14.52
C VAL A 212 3.28 2.12 -15.13
N LYS A 213 3.40 2.14 -16.46
CA LYS A 213 4.70 2.09 -17.15
C LYS A 213 5.63 3.24 -16.74
N ARG A 214 5.10 4.45 -16.60
CA ARG A 214 5.89 5.63 -16.18
C ARG A 214 6.46 5.46 -14.77
N VAL A 215 5.61 5.03 -13.83
CA VAL A 215 5.99 4.84 -12.42
C VAL A 215 6.96 3.66 -12.27
N MET A 216 6.71 2.55 -12.98
CA MET A 216 7.59 1.39 -13.03
C MET A 216 8.99 1.76 -13.58
N LYS A 217 9.05 2.46 -14.74
CA LYS A 217 10.31 2.90 -15.33
C LYS A 217 11.06 3.90 -14.46
N ALA A 218 10.37 4.60 -13.57
CA ALA A 218 10.97 5.49 -12.60
C ALA A 218 11.57 4.77 -11.39
N GLY A 219 11.33 3.45 -11.23
CA GLY A 219 11.95 2.62 -10.21
C GLY A 219 11.05 2.22 -9.06
N ALA A 220 9.72 2.33 -9.19
CA ALA A 220 8.80 1.76 -8.22
C ALA A 220 8.97 0.22 -8.16
N SER A 221 9.11 -0.31 -6.96
CA SER A 221 9.18 -1.76 -6.71
C SER A 221 7.80 -2.38 -6.54
N ILE A 222 6.84 -1.60 -6.03
CA ILE A 222 5.45 -2.02 -5.82
C ILE A 222 4.53 -0.91 -6.32
N ILE A 223 3.51 -1.29 -7.08
CA ILE A 223 2.43 -0.40 -7.51
C ILE A 223 1.14 -0.84 -6.83
N VAL A 224 0.47 0.11 -6.15
CA VAL A 224 -0.80 -0.14 -5.46
C VAL A 224 -1.94 0.51 -6.21
N THR A 225 -3.01 -0.26 -6.46
CA THR A 225 -4.27 0.27 -6.99
C THR A 225 -5.45 -0.18 -6.15
N GLY A 226 -6.39 0.73 -5.89
CA GLY A 226 -7.58 0.48 -5.05
C GLY A 226 -8.88 0.72 -5.81
N ASN A 227 -9.29 1.96 -6.02
CA ASN A 227 -10.58 2.37 -6.55
C ASN A 227 -10.96 1.79 -7.93
N VAL A 228 -9.97 1.29 -8.66
CA VAL A 228 -10.15 0.64 -9.97
C VAL A 228 -11.02 -0.62 -9.89
N LEU A 229 -11.17 -1.21 -8.69
CA LEU A 229 -11.87 -2.47 -8.46
C LEU A 229 -13.34 -2.29 -8.06
N GLU A 230 -13.69 -1.09 -7.63
CA GLU A 230 -15.05 -0.74 -7.19
C GLU A 230 -16.01 -0.58 -8.38
N GLU A 231 -15.49 -0.46 -9.60
CA GLU A 231 -16.24 -0.37 -10.84
C GLU A 231 -16.57 -1.77 -11.43
N ASN A 232 -17.68 -1.89 -12.19
CA ASN A 232 -18.12 -3.13 -12.86
C ASN A 232 -17.10 -3.77 -13.83
N LYS A 233 -15.92 -3.17 -14.02
CA LYS A 233 -14.83 -3.61 -14.90
C LYS A 233 -13.54 -3.95 -14.14
N GLY A 234 -13.59 -4.18 -12.83
CA GLY A 234 -12.41 -4.35 -11.97
C GLY A 234 -11.38 -5.34 -12.51
N LYS A 235 -11.81 -6.56 -12.88
CA LYS A 235 -10.90 -7.59 -13.42
C LYS A 235 -10.17 -7.15 -14.70
N SER A 236 -10.90 -6.57 -15.66
CA SER A 236 -10.29 -6.12 -16.93
C SER A 236 -9.27 -5.00 -16.68
N LYS A 237 -9.52 -4.17 -15.68
CA LYS A 237 -8.63 -3.06 -15.31
C LYS A 237 -7.37 -3.55 -14.60
N ILE A 238 -7.49 -4.51 -13.68
CA ILE A 238 -6.31 -5.16 -13.07
C ILE A 238 -5.47 -5.82 -14.17
N THR A 239 -6.12 -6.55 -15.07
CA THR A 239 -5.46 -7.21 -16.22
C THR A 239 -4.69 -6.20 -17.08
N GLU A 240 -5.30 -5.05 -17.40
CA GLU A 240 -4.63 -3.96 -18.13
C GLU A 240 -3.39 -3.47 -17.36
N ILE A 241 -3.54 -3.17 -16.07
CA ILE A 241 -2.47 -2.68 -15.22
C ILE A 241 -1.32 -3.68 -15.15
N VAL A 242 -1.59 -4.92 -14.77
CA VAL A 242 -0.57 -5.95 -14.59
C VAL A 242 0.12 -6.34 -15.90
N ASN A 243 -0.64 -6.42 -17.02
CA ASN A 243 -0.03 -6.68 -18.32
C ASN A 243 0.92 -5.56 -18.76
N ASN A 244 0.68 -4.31 -18.36
CA ASN A 244 1.58 -3.19 -18.65
C ASN A 244 2.81 -3.14 -17.72
N MET A 245 2.86 -3.96 -16.66
CA MET A 245 4.03 -4.13 -15.78
C MET A 245 5.02 -5.18 -16.33
N LYS A 246 4.56 -6.09 -17.19
CA LYS A 246 5.45 -7.07 -17.80
C LYS A 246 6.43 -6.35 -18.72
N ILE A 247 7.71 -6.43 -18.39
CA ILE A 247 8.78 -5.95 -19.27
C ILE A 247 8.69 -6.80 -20.53
N GLN A 248 8.45 -6.18 -21.69
CA GLN A 248 8.70 -6.85 -22.97
C GLN A 248 10.21 -7.13 -23.02
N LYS A 249 10.58 -8.39 -22.86
CA LYS A 249 11.95 -8.87 -23.05
C LYS A 249 12.37 -8.73 -24.51
#